data_89c8e18adab6da2870af5190ac681825
#
_entry.id   89c8e18adab6da2870af5190ac681825
#
_cell.length_a   1.000
_cell.length_b   1.000
_cell.length_c   1.000
_cell.angle_alpha   90.00
_cell.angle_beta   90.00
_cell.angle_gamma   90.00
#
_symmetry.space_group_name_H-M   'P 1'
#
loop_
_entity.id
_entity.type
_entity.pdbx_description
1 polymer ?
#
loop_
_entity_poly.entity_id
_entity_poly.type
_entity_poly.pdbx_seq_one_letter_code
_entity_poly.pdbx_strand_id
1 'polypeptide(L)' 'MNVEREHKHLAQADRHIAKLKKDIARQWQIIEELSMGGQPLHEAISMLRLLKAHLRIMERHRQSILDELEKAK' A
#
# COMPACT_ATOMS: atom_id res chain seq x y z
N MET A 1 -0.94 20.72 -17.36
CA MET A 1 -1.39 19.66 -16.42
C MET A 1 -2.88 19.82 -16.10
N ASN A 2 -3.60 18.71 -16.02
CA ASN A 2 -5.02 18.71 -15.66
C ASN A 2 -5.17 18.48 -14.15
N VAL A 3 -5.46 19.55 -13.40
CA VAL A 3 -5.57 19.51 -11.94
C VAL A 3 -6.71 18.59 -11.49
N GLU A 4 -7.84 18.61 -12.20
CA GLU A 4 -8.98 17.74 -11.88
C GLU A 4 -8.61 16.27 -12.02
N ARG A 5 -7.88 15.90 -13.07
CA ARG A 5 -7.40 14.53 -13.28
C ARG A 5 -6.45 14.13 -12.15
N GLU A 6 -5.56 15.03 -11.73
CA GLU A 6 -4.62 14.75 -10.66
C GLU A 6 -5.32 14.54 -9.32
N HIS A 7 -6.40 15.29 -9.05
CA HIS A 7 -7.22 15.06 -7.85
C HIS A 7 -7.89 13.68 -7.88
N LYS A 8 -8.35 13.23 -9.04
CA LYS A 8 -8.91 11.88 -9.18
C LYS A 8 -7.85 10.81 -8.95
N HIS A 9 -6.65 11.02 -9.50
CA HIS A 9 -5.52 10.11 -9.29
C HIS A 9 -5.14 10.04 -7.81
N LEU A 10 -5.15 11.19 -7.13
CA LEU A 10 -4.86 11.24 -5.68
C LEU A 10 -5.88 10.43 -4.88
N ALA A 11 -7.17 10.62 -5.16
CA ALA A 11 -8.23 9.88 -4.47
C ALA A 11 -8.09 8.38 -4.71
N GLN A 12 -7.75 7.98 -5.95
CA GLN A 12 -7.55 6.58 -6.29
C GLN A 12 -6.33 6.00 -5.56
N ALA A 13 -5.24 6.76 -5.49
CA ALA A 13 -4.04 6.36 -4.77
C ALA A 13 -4.35 6.18 -3.27
N ASP A 14 -5.12 7.09 -2.68
CA ASP A 14 -5.50 7.01 -1.27
C ASP A 14 -6.32 5.75 -0.97
N ARG A 15 -7.26 5.40 -1.86
CA ARG A 15 -8.04 4.17 -1.71
C ARG A 15 -7.16 2.93 -1.79
N HIS A 16 -6.23 2.92 -2.74
CA HIS A 16 -5.32 1.80 -2.94
C HIS A 16 -4.41 1.61 -1.72
N ILE A 17 -3.87 2.72 -1.19
CA ILE A 17 -3.03 2.70 0.00
C ILE A 17 -3.81 2.18 1.21
N ALA A 18 -5.06 2.63 1.39
CA ALA A 18 -5.91 2.16 2.48
C ALA A 18 -6.14 0.66 2.40
N LYS A 19 -6.39 0.14 1.19
CA LYS A 19 -6.57 -1.30 0.98
C LYS A 19 -5.30 -2.07 1.30
N LEU A 20 -4.14 -1.58 0.85
CA LEU A 20 -2.86 -2.23 1.12
C LEU A 20 -2.57 -2.30 2.63
N LYS A 21 -2.89 -1.25 3.37
CA LYS A 21 -2.71 -1.24 4.83
C LYS A 21 -3.59 -2.29 5.51
N LYS A 22 -4.82 -2.48 5.04
CA LYS A 22 -5.70 -3.53 5.54
C LYS A 22 -5.16 -4.91 5.20
N ASP A 23 -4.66 -5.08 3.98
CA ASP A 23 -4.09 -6.35 3.53
C ASP A 23 -2.85 -6.72 4.36
N ILE A 24 -2.02 -5.72 4.67
CA ILE A 24 -0.84 -5.91 5.53
C ILE A 24 -1.25 -6.34 6.94
N ALA A 25 -2.24 -5.67 7.52
CA ALA A 25 -2.75 -6.03 8.85
C ALA A 25 -3.28 -7.46 8.87
N ARG A 26 -4.04 -7.86 7.84
CA ARG A 26 -4.55 -9.21 7.71
C ARG A 26 -3.40 -10.21 7.56
N GLN A 27 -2.38 -9.86 6.80
CA GLN A 27 -1.23 -10.74 6.60
C GLN A 27 -0.46 -10.99 7.90
N TRP A 28 -0.36 -9.98 8.77
CA TRP A 28 0.21 -10.15 10.10
C TRP A 28 -0.58 -11.16 10.94
N GLN A 29 -1.92 -11.09 10.87
CA GLN A 29 -2.79 -12.04 11.57
C GLN A 29 -2.56 -13.47 11.07
N ILE A 30 -2.44 -13.62 9.75
CA ILE A 30 -2.18 -14.94 9.14
C ILE A 30 -0.85 -15.51 9.65
N ILE A 31 0.20 -14.67 9.69
CA ILE A 31 1.52 -15.07 10.18
C ILE A 31 1.41 -15.52 11.64
N GLU A 32 0.70 -14.75 12.46
CA GLU A 32 0.51 -15.07 13.87
C GLU A 32 -0.20 -16.41 14.05
N GLU A 33 -1.28 -16.64 13.32
CA GLU A 33 -2.04 -17.89 13.37
C GLU A 33 -1.19 -19.08 12.94
N LEU A 34 -0.44 -18.94 11.84
CA LEU A 34 0.46 -19.99 11.37
C LEU A 34 1.55 -20.30 12.38
N SER A 35 2.12 -19.25 13.00
CA SER A 35 3.14 -19.38 14.02
C SER A 35 2.64 -20.17 15.24
N MET A 36 1.44 -19.83 15.71
CA MET A 36 0.82 -20.48 16.84
C MET A 36 0.51 -21.95 16.55
N GLY A 37 0.17 -22.27 15.29
CA GLY A 37 -0.08 -23.63 14.87
C GLY A 37 1.17 -24.44 14.49
N GLY A 38 2.36 -23.84 14.62
CA GLY A 38 3.61 -24.51 14.25
C GLY A 38 3.78 -24.71 12.75
N GLN A 39 3.06 -23.94 11.93
CA GLN A 39 3.11 -24.04 10.48
C GLN A 39 4.31 -23.30 9.89
N PRO A 40 4.80 -23.70 8.70
CA PRO A 40 5.86 -22.96 8.02
C PRO A 40 5.44 -21.53 7.71
N LEU A 41 6.34 -20.56 7.89
CA LEU A 41 6.04 -19.13 7.76
C LEU A 41 6.62 -18.49 6.50
N HIS A 42 7.46 -19.20 5.77
CA HIS A 42 8.24 -18.61 4.67
C HIS A 42 7.37 -17.89 3.64
N GLU A 43 6.33 -18.54 3.12
CA GLU A 43 5.46 -17.96 2.10
C GLU A 43 4.68 -16.77 2.64
N ALA A 44 4.18 -16.88 3.87
CA ALA A 44 3.41 -15.81 4.49
C ALA A 44 4.26 -14.57 4.73
N ILE A 45 5.51 -14.75 5.16
CA ILE A 45 6.45 -13.64 5.34
C ILE A 45 6.81 -13.02 3.99
N SER A 46 7.03 -13.83 2.96
CA SER A 46 7.31 -13.34 1.60
C SER A 46 6.15 -12.47 1.08
N MET A 47 4.92 -12.91 1.31
CA MET A 47 3.73 -12.12 0.92
C MET A 47 3.69 -10.78 1.66
N LEU A 48 3.99 -10.78 2.96
CA LEU A 48 4.03 -9.54 3.73
C LEU A 48 5.06 -8.56 3.14
N ARG A 49 6.24 -9.06 2.77
CA ARG A 49 7.28 -8.23 2.17
C ARG A 49 6.83 -7.61 0.85
N LEU A 50 6.12 -8.39 0.02
CA LEU A 50 5.57 -7.89 -1.25
C LEU A 50 4.53 -6.81 -1.03
N LEU A 51 3.62 -7.01 -0.08
CA LEU A 51 2.60 -6.03 0.26
C LEU A 51 3.23 -4.72 0.75
N LYS A 52 4.25 -4.82 1.61
CA LYS A 52 4.95 -3.64 2.13
C LYS A 52 5.72 -2.90 1.03
N ALA A 53 6.34 -3.64 0.11
CA ALA A 53 7.03 -3.03 -1.03
C ALA A 53 6.04 -2.29 -1.94
N HIS A 54 4.88 -2.89 -2.19
CA HIS A 54 3.83 -2.27 -2.98
C HIS A 54 3.31 -1.00 -2.31
N LEU A 55 3.13 -1.04 -1.00
CA LEU A 55 2.70 0.14 -0.23
C LEU A 55 3.70 1.29 -0.41
N ARG A 56 5.00 1.02 -0.30
CA ARG A 56 6.03 2.07 -0.49
C ARG A 56 5.98 2.66 -1.88
N ILE A 57 5.76 1.84 -2.91
CA ILE A 57 5.62 2.32 -4.29
C ILE A 57 4.41 3.25 -4.42
N MET A 58 3.28 2.85 -3.85
CA MET A 58 2.06 3.64 -3.91
C MET A 58 2.17 4.95 -3.13
N GLU A 59 2.88 4.93 -2.01
CA GLU A 59 3.12 6.14 -1.23
C GLU A 59 4.00 7.14 -2.00
N ARG A 60 5.01 6.65 -2.71
CA ARG A 60 5.84 7.50 -3.58
C ARG A 60 5.04 8.06 -4.75
N HIS A 61 4.17 7.22 -5.34
CA HIS A 61 3.28 7.65 -6.41
C HIS A 61 2.36 8.77 -5.92
N ARG A 62 1.77 8.60 -4.74
CA ARG A 62 0.93 9.62 -4.12
C ARG A 62 1.69 10.93 -3.93
N GLN A 63 2.93 10.84 -3.44
CA GLN A 63 3.76 12.02 -3.22
C GLN A 63 4.06 12.74 -4.55
N SER A 64 4.29 12.01 -5.62
CA SER A 64 4.49 12.61 -6.95
C SER A 64 3.26 13.39 -7.40
N ILE A 65 2.06 12.85 -7.15
CA ILE A 65 0.82 13.56 -7.48
C ILE A 65 0.70 14.85 -6.68
N LEU A 66 0.99 14.79 -5.38
CA LEU A 66 0.96 15.98 -4.52
C LEU A 66 1.95 17.05 -4.99
N ASP A 67 3.15 16.62 -5.39
CA ASP A 67 4.18 17.54 -5.89
C ASP A 67 3.70 18.23 -7.17
N GLU A 68 3.06 17.50 -8.08
CA GLU A 68 2.51 18.06 -9.31
C GLU A 68 1.39 19.05 -9.02
N LEU A 69 0.51 18.75 -8.07
CA LEU A 69 -0.56 19.66 -7.65
C LEU A 69 0.01 20.92 -7.02
N GLU A 70 1.08 20.80 -6.25
CA GLU A 70 1.74 21.93 -5.63
C GLU A 70 2.34 22.88 -6.69
N LYS A 71 2.94 22.32 -7.74
CA LYS A 71 3.49 23.10 -8.85
C LYS A 71 2.41 23.84 -9.64
N ALA A 72 1.17 23.35 -9.62
CA ALA A 72 0.06 23.94 -10.37
C ALA A 72 -0.59 25.14 -9.68
N LYS A 73 -0.20 25.45 -8.46
CA LYS A 73 -0.74 26.60 -7.71
C LYS A 73 -0.23 27.94 -8.23
#